data_3245510b8249599db0a22864d0622017
#
_entry.id   3245510b8249599db0a22864d0622017
#
_cell.length_a   1.000
_cell.length_b   1.000
_cell.length_c   1.000
_cell.angle_alpha   90.00
_cell.angle_beta   90.00
_cell.angle_gamma   90.00
#
_symmetry.space_group_name_H-M   'P 1'
#
loop_
_entity.id
_entity.type
_entity.pdbx_description
1 polymer ?
#
loop_
_entity_poly.entity_id
_entity_poly.type
_entity_poly.pdbx_seq_one_letter_code
_entity_poly.pdbx_strand_id
1 'polypeptide(L)'
;MSPLNKKKLIKIRSKLDKLDNSLIKIIKIRTNLVKQVLKLKESKKQIIDNDRIKKILSNIKKKSIKNNIDPKITKRIWLNMIRAYIDFERRNFKKK
;
A
#
# COMPACT_ATOMS: atom_id res chain seq x y z
N MET A 1 20.98 14.73 20.73
CA MET A 1 21.47 14.85 19.32
C MET A 1 22.18 16.18 19.17
N SER A 2 23.35 16.19 18.53
CA SER A 2 24.14 17.42 18.31
C SER A 2 23.42 18.39 17.36
N PRO A 3 23.77 19.71 17.40
CA PRO A 3 23.19 20.68 16.45
C PRO A 3 23.41 20.33 14.99
N LEU A 4 24.59 19.80 14.65
CA LEU A 4 24.88 19.35 13.28
C LEU A 4 23.99 18.19 12.86
N ASN A 5 23.84 17.20 13.74
CA ASN A 5 22.97 16.04 13.47
C ASN A 5 21.50 16.45 13.37
N LYS A 6 21.04 17.42 14.16
CA LYS A 6 19.69 17.99 14.03
C LYS A 6 19.46 18.61 12.67
N LYS A 7 20.42 19.38 12.15
CA LYS A 7 20.35 19.96 10.79
C LYS A 7 20.28 18.89 9.72
N LYS A 8 21.11 17.85 9.83
CA LYS A 8 21.09 16.72 8.90
C LYS A 8 19.75 15.98 8.94
N LEU A 9 19.20 15.78 10.13
CA LEU A 9 17.91 15.14 10.32
C LEU A 9 16.77 15.91 9.66
N ILE A 10 16.76 17.25 9.80
CA ILE A 10 15.75 18.11 9.17
C ILE A 10 15.81 17.95 7.64
N LYS A 11 17.00 17.92 7.07
CA LYS A 11 17.17 17.73 5.62
C LYS A 11 16.64 16.36 5.15
N ILE A 12 16.96 15.29 5.89
CA ILE A 12 16.50 13.94 5.57
C ILE A 12 14.99 13.85 5.67
N ARG A 13 14.40 14.40 6.72
CA ARG A 13 12.94 14.43 6.91
C ARG A 13 12.24 15.21 5.81
N SER A 14 12.83 16.31 5.34
CA SER A 14 12.30 17.05 4.19
C SER A 14 12.26 16.17 2.93
N LYS A 15 13.28 15.35 2.71
CA LYS A 15 13.29 14.40 1.59
C LYS A 15 12.22 13.33 1.75
N LEU A 16 12.01 12.82 2.97
CA LEU A 16 10.94 11.87 3.27
C LEU A 16 9.56 12.46 3.01
N ASP A 17 9.35 13.71 3.42
CA ASP A 17 8.07 14.41 3.19
C ASP A 17 7.78 14.56 1.69
N LYS A 18 8.79 14.82 0.88
CA LYS A 18 8.64 14.88 -0.58
C LYS A 18 8.30 13.52 -1.17
N LEU A 19 8.92 12.44 -0.66
CA LEU A 19 8.58 11.08 -1.08
C LEU A 19 7.14 10.73 -0.70
N ASP A 20 6.69 11.15 0.47
CA ASP A 20 5.31 10.93 0.91
C ASP A 20 4.31 11.59 -0.04
N ASN A 21 4.62 12.79 -0.55
CA ASN A 21 3.78 13.43 -1.55
C ASN A 21 3.65 12.58 -2.83
N SER A 22 4.74 11.95 -3.25
CA SER A 22 4.72 11.03 -4.40
C SER A 22 3.93 9.76 -4.10
N LEU A 23 4.08 9.21 -2.89
CA LEU A 23 3.31 8.05 -2.44
C LEU A 23 1.80 8.32 -2.40
N ILE A 24 1.39 9.49 -1.94
CA ILE A 24 -0.02 9.87 -1.92
C ILE A 24 -0.60 9.89 -3.34
N LYS A 25 0.15 10.40 -4.31
CA LYS A 25 -0.28 10.38 -5.73
C LYS A 25 -0.46 8.95 -6.25
N ILE A 26 0.47 8.07 -5.91
CA ILE A 26 0.41 6.65 -6.29
C ILE A 26 -0.78 5.96 -5.63
N ILE A 27 -1.02 6.23 -4.34
CA ILE A 27 -2.16 5.68 -3.60
C ILE A 27 -3.49 6.16 -4.23
N LYS A 28 -3.56 7.40 -4.68
CA LYS A 28 -4.73 7.91 -5.40
C LYS A 28 -5.03 7.09 -6.66
N ILE A 29 -4.00 6.83 -7.45
CA ILE A 29 -4.11 6.00 -8.67
C ILE A 29 -4.58 4.59 -8.31
N ARG A 30 -3.93 3.99 -7.30
CA ARG A 30 -4.26 2.64 -6.83
C ARG A 30 -5.70 2.57 -6.34
N THR A 31 -6.15 3.55 -5.57
CA THR A 31 -7.53 3.62 -5.07
C THR A 31 -8.54 3.70 -6.21
N ASN A 32 -8.25 4.47 -7.24
CA ASN A 32 -9.12 4.55 -8.42
C ASN A 32 -9.23 3.20 -9.14
N LEU A 33 -8.13 2.44 -9.22
CA LEU A 33 -8.13 1.09 -9.79
C LEU A 33 -8.93 0.11 -8.91
N VAL A 34 -8.79 0.21 -7.60
CA VAL A 34 -9.58 -0.59 -6.65
C VAL A 34 -11.07 -0.31 -6.81
N LYS A 35 -11.46 0.96 -7.00
CA LYS A 35 -12.87 1.31 -7.29
C LYS A 35 -13.37 0.65 -8.56
N GLN A 36 -12.54 0.57 -9.60
CA GLN A 36 -12.91 -0.11 -10.84
C GLN A 36 -13.09 -1.62 -10.62
N VAL A 37 -12.18 -2.26 -9.87
CA VAL A 37 -12.32 -3.67 -9.51
C VAL A 37 -13.59 -3.91 -8.70
N LEU A 38 -13.88 -3.04 -7.74
CA LEU A 38 -15.08 -3.15 -6.90
C LEU A 38 -16.38 -3.14 -7.72
N LYS A 39 -16.43 -2.33 -8.77
CA LYS A 39 -17.59 -2.30 -9.67
C LYS A 39 -17.86 -3.62 -10.39
N LEU A 40 -16.81 -4.43 -10.58
CA LEU A 40 -16.93 -5.73 -11.24
C LEU A 40 -17.39 -6.84 -10.29
N LYS A 41 -17.30 -6.62 -8.99
CA LYS A 41 -17.72 -7.61 -7.98
C LYS A 41 -19.23 -7.61 -7.81
N GLU A 42 -19.82 -8.80 -7.80
CA GLU A 42 -21.26 -9.00 -7.74
C GLU A 42 -21.77 -9.25 -6.32
N SER A 43 -20.87 -9.71 -5.44
CA SER A 43 -21.21 -9.99 -4.04
C SER A 43 -20.10 -9.58 -3.10
N LYS A 44 -20.43 -9.36 -1.82
CA LYS A 44 -19.46 -9.05 -0.77
C LYS A 44 -18.44 -10.16 -0.57
N LYS A 45 -18.81 -11.41 -0.87
CA LYS A 45 -17.88 -12.55 -0.75
C LYS A 45 -16.68 -12.44 -1.68
N GLN A 46 -16.81 -11.73 -2.78
CA GLN A 46 -15.73 -11.51 -3.75
C GLN A 46 -14.71 -10.46 -3.28
N ILE A 47 -15.01 -9.70 -2.24
CA ILE A 47 -14.10 -8.65 -1.73
C ILE A 47 -12.82 -9.27 -1.19
N ILE A 48 -12.90 -10.38 -0.46
CA ILE A 48 -11.73 -11.10 0.02
C ILE A 48 -11.39 -12.21 -0.97
N ASP A 49 -10.29 -12.02 -1.68
CA ASP A 49 -9.74 -12.99 -2.61
C ASP A 49 -8.40 -13.48 -2.05
N ASN A 50 -8.45 -14.60 -1.34
CA ASN A 50 -7.27 -15.14 -0.66
C ASN A 50 -6.16 -15.55 -1.62
N ASP A 51 -6.49 -16.08 -2.79
CA ASP A 51 -5.50 -16.45 -3.80
C ASP A 51 -4.77 -15.23 -4.33
N ARG A 52 -5.51 -14.16 -4.59
CA ARG A 52 -4.93 -12.87 -5.02
C ARG A 52 -4.03 -12.27 -3.94
N ILE A 53 -4.44 -12.32 -2.68
CA ILE A 53 -3.65 -11.82 -1.53
C ILE A 53 -2.32 -12.56 -1.43
N LYS A 54 -2.35 -13.90 -1.51
CA LYS A 54 -1.14 -14.72 -1.49
C LYS A 54 -0.21 -14.37 -2.64
N LYS A 55 -0.74 -14.19 -3.84
CA LYS A 55 0.02 -13.82 -5.03
C LYS A 55 0.68 -12.45 -4.88
N ILE A 56 -0.05 -11.46 -4.38
CA ILE A 56 0.48 -10.12 -4.12
C ILE A 56 1.65 -10.20 -3.14
N LEU A 57 1.46 -10.86 -1.99
CA LEU A 57 2.48 -10.95 -0.96
C LEU A 57 3.73 -11.70 -1.44
N SER A 58 3.55 -12.75 -2.21
CA SER A 58 4.67 -13.48 -2.84
C SER A 58 5.46 -12.59 -3.81
N ASN A 59 4.76 -11.87 -4.68
CA ASN A 59 5.38 -10.96 -5.63
C ASN A 59 6.14 -9.81 -4.93
N ILE A 60 5.56 -9.24 -3.89
CA ILE A 60 6.18 -8.16 -3.12
C ILE A 60 7.44 -8.65 -2.41
N LYS A 61 7.42 -9.87 -1.86
CA LYS A 61 8.61 -10.47 -1.24
C LYS A 61 9.75 -10.59 -2.26
N LYS A 62 9.47 -11.13 -3.45
CA LYS A 62 10.47 -11.29 -4.51
C LYS A 62 11.05 -9.94 -4.96
N LYS A 63 10.19 -8.95 -5.17
CA LYS A 63 10.59 -7.60 -5.57
C LYS A 63 11.43 -6.91 -4.49
N SER A 64 11.08 -7.12 -3.23
CA SER A 64 11.81 -6.56 -2.09
C SER A 64 13.23 -7.11 -2.04
N ILE A 65 13.38 -8.41 -2.15
CA ILE A 65 14.71 -9.07 -2.16
C ILE A 65 15.53 -8.56 -3.35
N LYS A 66 14.94 -8.51 -4.53
CA LYS A 66 15.61 -8.01 -5.75
C LYS A 66 16.09 -6.56 -5.60
N ASN A 67 15.37 -5.73 -4.87
CA ASN A 67 15.68 -4.32 -4.68
C ASN A 67 16.40 -4.03 -3.36
N ASN A 68 16.90 -5.05 -2.67
CA ASN A 68 17.62 -4.92 -1.39
C ASN A 68 16.80 -4.21 -0.32
N ILE A 69 15.49 -4.45 -0.29
CA ILE A 69 14.58 -3.94 0.73
C ILE A 69 14.29 -5.07 1.71
N ASP A 70 14.31 -4.78 3.00
CA ASP A 70 13.93 -5.75 4.02
C ASP A 70 12.47 -6.22 3.79
N PRO A 71 12.26 -7.53 3.49
CA PRO A 71 10.91 -8.03 3.22
C PRO A 71 9.94 -7.90 4.40
N LYS A 72 10.45 -7.76 5.63
CA LYS A 72 9.61 -7.53 6.80
C LYS A 72 8.92 -6.18 6.74
N ILE A 73 9.59 -5.17 6.18
CA ILE A 73 9.02 -3.82 5.99
C ILE A 73 7.89 -3.87 4.96
N THR A 74 8.19 -4.36 3.78
CA THR A 74 7.23 -4.38 2.67
C THR A 74 6.06 -5.31 2.93
N LYS A 75 6.29 -6.47 3.55
CA LYS A 75 5.21 -7.38 3.96
C LYS A 75 4.19 -6.67 4.85
N ARG A 76 4.67 -5.95 5.87
CA ARG A 76 3.81 -5.24 6.81
C ARG A 76 3.03 -4.12 6.12
N ILE A 77 3.70 -3.35 5.25
CA ILE A 77 3.05 -2.28 4.49
C ILE A 77 1.96 -2.85 3.59
N TRP A 78 2.27 -3.86 2.78
CA TRP A 78 1.30 -4.43 1.84
C TRP A 78 0.14 -5.14 2.54
N LEU A 79 0.42 -5.87 3.61
CA LEU A 79 -0.63 -6.54 4.37
C LEU A 79 -1.62 -5.51 4.95
N ASN A 80 -1.13 -4.42 5.51
CA ASN A 80 -1.98 -3.35 6.04
C ASN A 80 -2.71 -2.60 4.94
N MET A 81 -2.07 -2.38 3.80
CA MET A 81 -2.70 -1.77 2.63
C MET A 81 -3.85 -2.65 2.11
N ILE A 82 -3.63 -3.94 1.98
CA ILE A 82 -4.65 -4.91 1.56
C ILE A 82 -5.84 -4.85 2.51
N ARG A 83 -5.61 -4.86 3.82
CA ARG A 83 -6.66 -4.76 4.84
C ARG A 83 -7.43 -3.45 4.75
N ALA A 84 -6.73 -2.34 4.53
CA ALA A 84 -7.34 -1.03 4.36
C ALA A 84 -8.28 -0.99 3.15
N TYR A 85 -7.87 -1.58 2.03
CA TYR A 85 -8.70 -1.65 0.83
C TYR A 85 -9.87 -2.62 0.95
N ILE A 86 -9.70 -3.75 1.64
CA ILE A 86 -10.81 -4.64 1.96
C ILE A 86 -11.88 -3.88 2.74
N ASP A 87 -11.47 -3.13 3.74
CA ASP A 87 -12.36 -2.32 4.56
C ASP A 87 -13.06 -1.25 3.74
N PHE A 88 -12.33 -0.56 2.88
CA PHE A 88 -12.86 0.42 1.93
C PHE A 88 -13.89 -0.21 0.99
N GLU A 89 -13.59 -1.37 0.41
CA GLU A 89 -14.49 -2.07 -0.50
C GLU A 89 -15.78 -2.50 0.21
N ARG A 90 -15.70 -2.99 1.44
CA ARG A 90 -16.87 -3.36 2.24
C ARG A 90 -17.80 -2.17 2.49
N ARG A 91 -17.22 -1.01 2.79
CA ARG A 91 -17.97 0.21 3.05
C ARG A 91 -18.61 0.80 1.79
N ASN A 92 -18.05 0.54 0.64
CA ASN A 92 -18.46 1.14 -0.63
C ASN A 92 -19.11 0.14 -1.60
N PHE A 93 -19.27 -1.10 -1.19
CA PHE A 93 -19.93 -2.10 -2.02
C PHE A 93 -21.41 -1.74 -2.21
N LYS A 94 -21.83 -1.71 -3.48
CA LYS A 94 -23.24 -1.50 -3.85
C LYS A 94 -23.78 -2.78 -4.47
N LYS A 95 -24.81 -3.30 -3.85
CA LYS A 95 -25.51 -4.48 -4.35
C LYS A 95 -26.08 -4.20 -5.74
N LYS A 96 -25.79 -5.07 -6.66
CA LYS A 96 -26.29 -4.98 -8.04
C LYS A 96 -27.65 -5.66 -8.21
#